data_c1a307dfdb4a377abce8c4f51ae2e2dc
#
_entry.id   c1a307dfdb4a377abce8c4f51ae2e2dc
#
_cell.length_a   1.000
_cell.length_b   1.000
_cell.length_c   1.000
_cell.angle_alpha   90.00
_cell.angle_beta   90.00
_cell.angle_gamma   90.00
#
_symmetry.space_group_name_H-M   'P 1'
#
loop_
_entity.id
_entity.type
_entity.pdbx_description
1 polymer ?
#
loop_
_entity_poly.entity_id
_entity_poly.type
_entity_poly.pdbx_seq_one_letter_code
_entity_poly.pdbx_strand_id
1 'polypeptide(L)'
;MAACSGTGPKTQTAGDTPALACPKVTIPDETREVTQFRGGGARDMTDVVSRAAVLEYDGGCEYGDKGVTVNLNLLLGAERGPAARDTQGAYQYFVAITDPAGQIIGKQRFDTTIDFSPNVGKGTSVEELVQQIPLAEGSSAAGYGILVGFQLTPEELAFNRDPKKSF
;
A
#
# COMPACT_ATOMS: atom_id res chain seq x y z
N MET A 1 -45.91 -49.62 -29.01
CA MET A 1 -46.07 -48.19 -28.62
C MET A 1 -45.17 -47.97 -27.39
N ALA A 2 -44.07 -47.31 -27.59
CA ALA A 2 -43.08 -47.02 -26.56
C ALA A 2 -43.19 -45.53 -26.17
N ALA A 3 -43.50 -45.28 -24.92
CA ALA A 3 -43.55 -43.92 -24.38
C ALA A 3 -42.18 -43.59 -23.77
N CYS A 4 -41.45 -42.65 -24.35
CA CYS A 4 -40.24 -42.09 -23.79
C CYS A 4 -40.60 -40.96 -22.82
N SER A 5 -40.36 -41.21 -21.53
CA SER A 5 -40.41 -40.17 -20.50
C SER A 5 -39.06 -39.43 -20.52
N GLY A 6 -39.04 -38.23 -21.02
CA GLY A 6 -37.87 -37.33 -20.95
C GLY A 6 -37.72 -36.73 -19.52
N THR A 7 -36.71 -37.13 -18.83
CA THR A 7 -36.29 -36.47 -17.59
C THR A 7 -35.38 -35.32 -17.96
N GLY A 8 -35.91 -34.07 -17.94
CA GLY A 8 -35.12 -32.88 -18.17
C GLY A 8 -34.10 -32.66 -17.04
N PRO A 9 -32.92 -32.09 -17.35
CA PRO A 9 -31.95 -31.78 -16.35
C PRO A 9 -32.47 -30.66 -15.45
N LYS A 10 -32.50 -30.93 -14.13
CA LYS A 10 -32.76 -29.90 -13.12
C LYS A 10 -31.58 -28.95 -13.14
N THR A 11 -31.80 -27.78 -13.70
CA THR A 11 -30.88 -26.64 -13.52
C THR A 11 -30.86 -26.30 -12.02
N GLN A 12 -29.82 -26.71 -11.32
CA GLN A 12 -29.51 -26.20 -10.01
C GLN A 12 -29.05 -24.76 -10.20
N THR A 13 -29.88 -23.82 -9.86
CA THR A 13 -29.47 -22.44 -9.63
C THR A 13 -28.58 -22.47 -8.40
N ALA A 14 -27.26 -22.57 -8.60
CA ALA A 14 -26.29 -22.26 -7.58
C ALA A 14 -26.54 -20.79 -7.20
N GLY A 15 -27.00 -20.57 -5.98
CA GLY A 15 -27.09 -19.23 -5.43
C GLY A 15 -25.69 -18.64 -5.47
N ASP A 16 -25.49 -17.61 -6.29
CA ASP A 16 -24.29 -16.79 -6.29
C ASP A 16 -24.21 -16.11 -4.93
N THR A 17 -23.55 -16.77 -3.97
CA THR A 17 -23.01 -16.08 -2.81
C THR A 17 -21.85 -15.24 -3.38
N PRO A 18 -21.90 -13.90 -3.32
CA PRO A 18 -20.79 -13.09 -3.78
C PRO A 18 -19.52 -13.59 -3.12
N ALA A 19 -18.51 -13.94 -3.92
CA ALA A 19 -17.22 -14.31 -3.38
C ALA A 19 -16.74 -13.18 -2.47
N LEU A 20 -16.46 -13.48 -1.20
CA LEU A 20 -15.95 -12.52 -0.24
C LEU A 20 -14.54 -12.12 -0.69
N ALA A 21 -14.43 -10.98 -1.38
CA ALA A 21 -13.17 -10.50 -1.93
C ALA A 21 -12.47 -9.57 -0.96
N CYS A 22 -11.14 -9.61 -0.95
CA CYS A 22 -10.33 -8.67 -0.18
C CYS A 22 -10.40 -7.25 -0.75
N PRO A 23 -10.21 -6.22 0.10
CA PRO A 23 -10.01 -4.86 -0.35
C PRO A 23 -8.82 -4.76 -1.30
N LYS A 24 -8.91 -3.86 -2.28
CA LYS A 24 -7.81 -3.62 -3.21
C LYS A 24 -6.74 -2.77 -2.54
N VAL A 25 -5.50 -3.27 -2.51
CA VAL A 25 -4.34 -2.48 -2.09
C VAL A 25 -3.79 -1.71 -3.29
N THR A 26 -3.52 -0.42 -3.09
CA THR A 26 -2.98 0.48 -4.11
C THR A 26 -1.88 1.34 -3.51
N ILE A 27 -0.76 1.46 -4.21
CA ILE A 27 0.33 2.38 -3.89
C ILE A 27 0.32 3.47 -4.96
N PRO A 28 -0.19 4.70 -4.64
CA PRO A 28 -0.21 5.79 -5.62
C PRO A 28 1.22 6.17 -6.03
N ASP A 29 1.44 6.39 -7.33
CA ASP A 29 2.76 6.68 -7.86
C ASP A 29 3.42 7.90 -7.21
N GLU A 30 2.62 8.93 -6.90
CA GLU A 30 3.09 10.16 -6.26
C GLU A 30 3.65 9.95 -4.85
N THR A 31 3.21 8.92 -4.14
CA THR A 31 3.58 8.62 -2.75
C THR A 31 4.35 7.31 -2.61
N ARG A 32 4.66 6.65 -3.73
CA ARG A 32 5.45 5.41 -3.76
C ARG A 32 6.87 5.61 -3.26
N GLU A 33 7.43 6.79 -3.47
CA GLU A 33 8.80 7.16 -3.16
C GLU A 33 8.86 8.43 -2.32
N VAL A 34 9.93 8.57 -1.56
CA VAL A 34 10.32 9.82 -0.90
C VAL A 34 11.79 10.11 -1.19
N THR A 35 12.09 11.35 -1.54
CA THR A 35 13.46 11.84 -1.66
C THR A 35 13.65 12.96 -0.64
N GLN A 36 14.58 12.75 0.31
CA GLN A 36 14.90 13.72 1.33
C GLN A 36 16.11 14.53 0.90
N PHE A 37 16.01 15.84 0.98
CA PHE A 37 17.07 16.77 0.64
C PHE A 37 17.60 17.47 1.89
N ARG A 38 18.86 17.84 1.86
CA ARG A 38 19.47 18.68 2.89
C ARG A 38 18.73 20.04 2.94
N GLY A 39 18.31 20.44 4.14
CA GLY A 39 17.55 21.65 4.36
C GLY A 39 18.28 22.91 3.84
N GLY A 40 17.54 23.78 3.12
CA GLY A 40 18.02 25.07 2.62
C GLY A 40 18.88 25.03 1.35
N GLY A 41 19.12 23.85 0.76
CA GLY A 41 19.84 23.70 -0.49
C GLY A 41 18.94 23.86 -1.73
N ALA A 42 19.54 24.16 -2.88
CA ALA A 42 18.92 23.90 -4.16
C ALA A 42 18.66 22.40 -4.28
N ARG A 43 17.55 22.02 -4.91
CA ARG A 43 17.19 20.60 -5.08
C ARG A 43 18.03 20.00 -6.21
N ASP A 44 19.31 19.79 -5.91
CA ASP A 44 20.28 19.12 -6.76
C ASP A 44 20.47 17.69 -6.25
N MET A 45 20.93 16.82 -7.14
CA MET A 45 21.29 15.44 -6.82
C MET A 45 22.35 15.34 -5.70
N THR A 46 23.24 16.34 -5.63
CA THR A 46 24.26 16.42 -4.58
C THR A 46 23.71 16.78 -3.20
N ASP A 47 22.47 17.30 -3.13
CA ASP A 47 21.78 17.61 -1.88
C ASP A 47 20.92 16.49 -1.35
N VAL A 48 20.81 15.37 -2.08
CA VAL A 48 20.03 14.21 -1.66
C VAL A 48 20.67 13.57 -0.42
N VAL A 49 19.91 13.53 0.67
CA VAL A 49 20.27 12.83 1.91
C VAL A 49 19.96 11.35 1.79
N SER A 50 18.76 11.02 1.37
CA SER A 50 18.32 9.65 1.16
C SER A 50 17.10 9.56 0.24
N ARG A 51 16.88 8.37 -0.30
CA ARG A 51 15.68 8.02 -1.05
C ARG A 51 15.12 6.72 -0.49
N ALA A 52 13.80 6.63 -0.41
CA ALA A 52 13.14 5.39 -0.07
C ALA A 52 11.96 5.12 -1.00
N ALA A 53 11.62 3.85 -1.16
CA ALA A 53 10.52 3.39 -2.00
C ALA A 53 9.79 2.21 -1.36
N VAL A 54 8.49 2.10 -1.63
CA VAL A 54 7.75 0.87 -1.42
C VAL A 54 8.07 -0.05 -2.59
N LEU A 55 8.83 -1.10 -2.32
CA LEU A 55 9.32 -2.03 -3.34
C LEU A 55 8.27 -3.07 -3.69
N GLU A 56 7.71 -3.72 -2.67
CA GLU A 56 6.75 -4.80 -2.81
C GLU A 56 5.75 -4.76 -1.65
N TYR A 57 4.63 -5.40 -1.84
CA TYR A 57 3.69 -5.73 -0.78
C TYR A 57 3.07 -7.09 -1.04
N ASP A 58 2.74 -7.78 0.01
CA ASP A 58 1.89 -8.97 0.00
C ASP A 58 0.89 -8.92 1.16
N GLY A 59 -0.06 -9.81 1.14
CA GLY A 59 -1.02 -9.90 2.23
C GLY A 59 -2.29 -10.64 1.85
N GLY A 60 -3.21 -10.66 2.78
CA GLY A 60 -4.51 -11.31 2.64
C GLY A 60 -5.54 -10.72 3.56
N CYS A 61 -6.75 -11.21 3.49
CA CYS A 61 -7.81 -10.79 4.39
C CYS A 61 -8.60 -11.97 4.94
N GLU A 62 -9.14 -11.77 6.12
CA GLU A 62 -10.01 -12.72 6.81
C GLU A 62 -11.31 -12.02 7.23
N TYR A 63 -12.43 -12.63 6.89
CA TYR A 63 -13.75 -12.15 7.30
C TYR A 63 -14.12 -12.72 8.66
N GLY A 64 -14.66 -11.84 9.50
CA GLY A 64 -15.17 -12.19 10.83
C GLY A 64 -16.50 -11.50 11.12
N ASP A 65 -17.02 -11.70 12.32
CA ASP A 65 -18.33 -11.18 12.74
C ASP A 65 -18.44 -9.64 12.71
N LYS A 66 -17.30 -8.95 12.78
CA LYS A 66 -17.23 -7.48 12.84
C LYS A 66 -16.76 -6.81 11.56
N GLY A 67 -16.54 -7.58 10.49
CA GLY A 67 -16.01 -7.07 9.24
C GLY A 67 -14.84 -7.88 8.71
N VAL A 68 -13.90 -7.24 8.07
CA VAL A 68 -12.72 -7.86 7.48
C VAL A 68 -11.44 -7.36 8.15
N THR A 69 -10.56 -8.30 8.48
CA THR A 69 -9.19 -8.03 8.94
C THR A 69 -8.24 -8.23 7.76
N VAL A 70 -7.46 -7.23 7.44
CA VAL A 70 -6.47 -7.27 6.36
C VAL A 70 -5.08 -7.28 6.97
N ASN A 71 -4.33 -8.34 6.68
CA ASN A 71 -2.91 -8.45 7.01
C ASN A 71 -2.10 -8.01 5.79
N LEU A 72 -1.16 -7.11 5.97
CA LEU A 72 -0.37 -6.52 4.91
C LEU A 72 1.09 -6.45 5.31
N ASN A 73 1.97 -6.99 4.48
CA ASN A 73 3.41 -6.89 4.61
C ASN A 73 3.93 -5.95 3.54
N LEU A 74 4.70 -4.95 3.94
CA LEU A 74 5.34 -4.00 3.03
C LEU A 74 6.85 -4.22 3.06
N LEU A 75 7.46 -4.36 1.90
CA LEU A 75 8.90 -4.26 1.75
C LEU A 75 9.27 -2.83 1.37
N LEU A 76 9.91 -2.12 2.29
CA LEU A 76 10.45 -0.80 2.07
C LEU A 76 11.95 -0.90 1.78
N GLY A 77 12.42 -0.19 0.77
CA GLY A 77 13.84 -0.06 0.46
C GLY A 77 14.28 1.38 0.57
N ALA A 78 15.53 1.59 0.99
CA ALA A 78 16.12 2.91 1.03
C ALA A 78 17.57 2.89 0.58
N GLU A 79 18.03 4.02 0.05
CA GLU A 79 19.42 4.25 -0.34
C GLU A 79 19.91 5.59 0.19
N ARG A 80 21.19 5.59 0.54
CA ARG A 80 21.90 6.75 1.05
C ARG A 80 22.30 7.68 -0.09
N GLY A 81 21.99 8.97 0.06
CA GLY A 81 22.40 9.99 -0.90
C GLY A 81 23.78 10.58 -0.60
N PRO A 82 24.32 11.41 -1.54
CA PRO A 82 25.63 12.03 -1.37
C PRO A 82 25.70 13.03 -0.20
N ALA A 83 24.60 13.64 0.18
CA ALA A 83 24.54 14.58 1.30
C ALA A 83 24.33 13.90 2.67
N ALA A 84 24.19 12.59 2.71
CA ALA A 84 23.94 11.86 3.95
C ALA A 84 25.11 11.93 4.92
N ARG A 85 24.82 12.16 6.20
CA ARG A 85 25.77 12.11 7.31
C ARG A 85 25.55 10.87 8.17
N ASP A 86 24.31 10.39 8.20
CA ASP A 86 23.90 9.27 9.04
C ASP A 86 23.99 7.93 8.31
N THR A 87 24.01 6.86 9.10
CA THR A 87 23.98 5.47 8.63
C THR A 87 22.58 4.89 8.55
N GLN A 88 21.57 5.72 8.85
CA GLN A 88 20.16 5.37 8.87
C GLN A 88 19.34 6.43 8.14
N GLY A 89 18.24 6.00 7.53
CA GLY A 89 17.18 6.87 7.04
C GLY A 89 15.92 6.71 7.88
N ALA A 90 15.35 7.82 8.33
CA ALA A 90 14.07 7.85 9.05
C ALA A 90 12.97 8.32 8.10
N TYR A 91 11.87 7.56 8.04
CA TYR A 91 10.76 7.82 7.12
C TYR A 91 9.42 7.69 7.82
N GLN A 92 8.43 8.37 7.29
CA GLN A 92 7.05 8.20 7.71
C GLN A 92 6.22 7.72 6.51
N TYR A 93 5.40 6.71 6.73
CA TYR A 93 4.45 6.22 5.73
C TYR A 93 3.04 6.17 6.29
N PHE A 94 2.05 6.03 5.43
CA PHE A 94 0.65 5.95 5.84
C PHE A 94 -0.05 4.74 5.22
N VAL A 95 -1.08 4.30 5.93
CA VAL A 95 -2.11 3.39 5.41
C VAL A 95 -3.44 4.10 5.54
N ALA A 96 -4.18 4.21 4.46
CA ALA A 96 -5.50 4.79 4.44
C ALA A 96 -6.52 3.80 3.90
N ILE A 97 -7.70 3.78 4.49
CA ILE A 97 -8.83 2.96 4.06
C ILE A 97 -9.80 3.84 3.31
N THR A 98 -10.21 3.41 2.13
CA THR A 98 -11.25 4.08 1.34
C THR A 98 -12.52 3.25 1.30
N ASP A 99 -13.66 3.93 1.30
CA ASP A 99 -14.96 3.32 1.08
C ASP A 99 -15.21 3.05 -0.42
N PRO A 100 -16.34 2.40 -0.79
CA PRO A 100 -16.68 2.14 -2.18
C PRO A 100 -16.91 3.41 -3.04
N ALA A 101 -17.11 4.56 -2.42
CA ALA A 101 -17.18 5.86 -3.10
C ALA A 101 -15.78 6.50 -3.31
N GLY A 102 -14.72 5.85 -2.83
CA GLY A 102 -13.35 6.35 -2.92
C GLY A 102 -12.99 7.39 -1.85
N GLN A 103 -13.84 7.58 -0.84
CA GLN A 103 -13.57 8.51 0.25
C GLN A 103 -12.70 7.86 1.32
N ILE A 104 -11.72 8.60 1.84
CA ILE A 104 -10.88 8.13 2.94
C ILE A 104 -11.71 8.14 4.22
N ILE A 105 -11.94 6.95 4.79
CA ILE A 105 -12.69 6.74 6.04
C ILE A 105 -11.78 6.47 7.23
N GLY A 106 -10.50 6.21 6.98
CA GLY A 106 -9.49 6.05 8.02
C GLY A 106 -8.09 6.25 7.45
N LYS A 107 -7.20 6.87 8.24
CA LYS A 107 -5.79 7.04 7.88
C LYS A 107 -4.94 6.91 9.13
N GLN A 108 -3.91 6.09 9.05
CA GLN A 108 -2.92 5.89 10.10
C GLN A 108 -1.52 6.16 9.54
N ARG A 109 -0.66 6.76 10.36
CA ARG A 109 0.74 7.06 10.03
C ARG A 109 1.64 6.20 10.89
N PHE A 110 2.76 5.79 10.31
CA PHE A 110 3.76 4.94 10.94
C PHE A 110 5.14 5.53 10.68
N ASP A 111 6.01 5.43 11.67
CA ASP A 111 7.42 5.79 11.54
C ASP A 111 8.24 4.52 11.33
N THR A 112 9.24 4.60 10.46
CA THR A 112 10.19 3.51 10.24
C THR A 112 11.61 4.07 10.10
N THR A 113 12.59 3.25 10.44
CA THR A 113 14.01 3.56 10.30
C THR A 113 14.67 2.42 9.54
N ILE A 114 15.43 2.75 8.49
CA ILE A 114 16.14 1.79 7.66
C ILE A 114 17.64 2.02 7.78
N ASP A 115 18.36 1.00 8.23
CA ASP A 115 19.81 1.01 8.31
C ASP A 115 20.43 0.85 6.92
N PHE A 116 21.40 1.69 6.61
CA PHE A 116 22.19 1.57 5.37
C PHE A 116 23.38 0.65 5.59
N SER A 117 23.49 -0.36 4.75
CA SER A 117 24.69 -1.21 4.73
C SER A 117 25.95 -0.36 4.47
N PRO A 118 27.01 -0.50 5.27
CA PRO A 118 28.20 0.34 5.18
C PRO A 118 28.87 0.34 3.80
N ASN A 119 28.84 -0.79 3.10
CA ASN A 119 29.55 -0.97 1.82
C ASN A 119 28.70 -0.57 0.61
N VAL A 120 27.36 -0.63 0.72
CA VAL A 120 26.44 -0.47 -0.42
C VAL A 120 25.60 0.79 -0.27
N GLY A 121 25.44 1.29 0.94
CA GLY A 121 24.59 2.45 1.22
C GLY A 121 23.09 2.21 1.00
N LYS A 122 22.67 0.96 1.01
CA LYS A 122 21.27 0.54 0.84
C LYS A 122 20.80 -0.28 2.01
N GLY A 123 19.49 -0.26 2.27
CA GLY A 123 18.87 -1.07 3.28
C GLY A 123 17.41 -1.34 2.97
N THR A 124 16.82 -2.28 3.70
CA THR A 124 15.40 -2.63 3.59
C THR A 124 14.78 -2.80 4.96
N SER A 125 13.47 -2.61 5.06
CA SER A 125 12.65 -2.94 6.22
C SER A 125 11.39 -3.66 5.75
N VAL A 126 10.91 -4.60 6.56
CA VAL A 126 9.62 -5.26 6.36
C VAL A 126 8.68 -4.76 7.45
N GLU A 127 7.57 -4.16 7.03
CA GLU A 127 6.55 -3.62 7.93
C GLU A 127 5.32 -4.53 7.90
N GLU A 128 4.97 -5.10 9.06
CA GLU A 128 3.78 -5.94 9.22
C GLU A 128 2.63 -5.10 9.76
N LEU A 129 1.53 -5.04 9.03
CA LEU A 129 0.39 -4.19 9.32
C LEU A 129 -0.90 -5.00 9.39
N VAL A 130 -1.75 -4.62 10.31
CA VAL A 130 -3.10 -5.18 10.45
C VAL A 130 -4.11 -4.04 10.37
N GLN A 131 -5.03 -4.11 9.40
CA GLN A 131 -6.10 -3.15 9.23
C GLN A 131 -7.45 -3.82 9.44
N GLN A 132 -8.35 -3.18 10.16
CA GLN A 132 -9.71 -3.66 10.33
C GLN A 132 -10.70 -2.74 9.64
N ILE A 133 -11.54 -3.30 8.79
CA ILE A 133 -12.61 -2.58 8.09
C ILE A 133 -13.93 -3.12 8.64
N PRO A 134 -14.66 -2.30 9.42
CA PRO A 134 -15.98 -2.70 9.91
C PRO A 134 -16.95 -2.84 8.74
N LEU A 135 -17.64 -3.97 8.67
CA LEU A 135 -18.65 -4.24 7.66
C LEU A 135 -19.91 -4.78 8.33
N ALA A 136 -21.05 -4.49 7.74
CA ALA A 136 -22.30 -5.16 8.11
C ALA A 136 -22.19 -6.65 7.78
N GLU A 137 -22.89 -7.48 8.56
CA GLU A 137 -22.94 -8.92 8.33
C GLU A 137 -23.38 -9.25 6.89
N GLY A 138 -22.65 -10.14 6.23
CA GLY A 138 -22.89 -10.53 4.84
C GLY A 138 -22.43 -9.54 3.79
N SER A 139 -21.83 -8.41 4.18
CA SER A 139 -21.29 -7.42 3.24
C SER A 139 -19.91 -7.81 2.75
N SER A 140 -19.58 -7.44 1.51
CA SER A 140 -18.27 -7.67 0.89
C SER A 140 -17.37 -6.44 1.02
N ALA A 141 -16.07 -6.66 1.24
CA ALA A 141 -15.05 -5.62 1.22
C ALA A 141 -14.52 -5.30 -0.20
N ALA A 142 -15.06 -5.92 -1.24
CA ALA A 142 -14.58 -5.77 -2.63
C ALA A 142 -14.55 -4.33 -3.15
N GLY A 143 -15.45 -3.47 -2.63
CA GLY A 143 -15.50 -2.04 -3.00
C GLY A 143 -14.59 -1.15 -2.17
N TYR A 144 -14.02 -1.67 -1.09
CA TYR A 144 -13.10 -0.93 -0.23
C TYR A 144 -11.69 -0.96 -0.79
N GLY A 145 -10.91 0.07 -0.48
CA GLY A 145 -9.50 0.15 -0.86
C GLY A 145 -8.59 0.41 0.33
N ILE A 146 -7.34 0.00 0.17
CA ILE A 146 -6.25 0.34 1.08
C ILE A 146 -5.19 1.08 0.27
N LEU A 147 -4.93 2.34 0.64
CA LEU A 147 -3.87 3.14 0.05
C LEU A 147 -2.66 3.12 0.97
N VAL A 148 -1.51 2.83 0.40
CA VAL A 148 -0.23 2.84 1.11
C VAL A 148 0.75 3.77 0.39
N GLY A 149 1.49 4.56 1.14
CA GLY A 149 2.51 5.44 0.56
C GLY A 149 3.29 6.19 1.63
N PHE A 150 4.37 6.86 1.22
CA PHE A 150 5.10 7.73 2.11
C PHE A 150 4.30 8.98 2.46
N GLN A 151 4.40 9.40 3.71
CA GLN A 151 3.84 10.66 4.18
C GLN A 151 4.79 11.78 3.78
N LEU A 152 4.48 12.45 2.67
CA LEU A 152 5.33 13.47 2.07
C LEU A 152 5.00 14.86 2.61
N THR A 153 6.01 15.71 2.69
CA THR A 153 5.81 17.16 2.79
C THR A 153 5.28 17.71 1.46
N PRO A 154 4.69 18.93 1.44
CA PRO A 154 4.27 19.55 0.18
C PRO A 154 5.39 19.67 -0.85
N GLU A 155 6.63 19.94 -0.40
CA GLU A 155 7.80 20.06 -1.26
C GLU A 155 8.22 18.71 -1.86
N GLU A 156 8.22 17.64 -1.05
CA GLU A 156 8.51 16.28 -1.52
C GLU A 156 7.47 15.80 -2.52
N LEU A 157 6.19 16.09 -2.26
CA LEU A 157 5.11 15.78 -3.18
C LEU A 157 5.23 16.55 -4.49
N ALA A 158 5.55 17.86 -4.43
CA ALA A 158 5.79 18.67 -5.62
C ALA A 158 6.98 18.13 -6.43
N PHE A 159 8.05 17.69 -5.76
CA PHE A 159 9.18 17.04 -6.41
C PHE A 159 8.78 15.75 -7.10
N ASN A 160 7.96 14.92 -6.46
CA ASN A 160 7.48 13.66 -7.06
C ASN A 160 6.58 13.88 -8.27
N ARG A 161 5.87 15.00 -8.33
CA ARG A 161 5.00 15.39 -9.45
C ARG A 161 5.73 16.07 -10.60
N ASP A 162 7.00 16.43 -10.43
CA ASP A 162 7.77 17.11 -11.47
C ASP A 162 8.09 16.15 -12.62
N PRO A 163 7.59 16.40 -13.86
CA PRO A 163 7.89 15.55 -15.01
C PRO A 163 9.36 15.57 -15.42
N LYS A 164 10.15 16.54 -14.95
CA LYS A 164 11.59 16.64 -15.18
C LYS A 164 12.42 15.86 -14.15
N LYS A 165 11.78 15.20 -13.20
CA LYS A 165 12.39 14.25 -12.28
C LYS A 165 12.92 13.07 -13.09
N SER A 166 14.10 13.23 -13.68
CA SER A 166 14.85 12.15 -14.32
C SER A 166 16.03 11.79 -13.42
N PHE A 167 16.05 10.55 -12.96
CA PHE A 167 17.19 9.97 -12.27
C PHE A 167 17.74 8.80 -13.08
#